data_7b89c7d4b8a5f3173d4cb5fe94148311
#
_entry.id   7b89c7d4b8a5f3173d4cb5fe94148311
#
_cell.length_a   1.000
_cell.length_b   1.000
_cell.length_c   1.000
_cell.angle_alpha   90.00
_cell.angle_beta   90.00
_cell.angle_gamma   90.00
#
_symmetry.space_group_name_H-M   'P 1'
#
loop_
_entity.id
_entity.type
_entity.pdbx_description
1 polymer ?
#
loop_
_entity_poly.entity_id
_entity_poly.type
_entity_poly.pdbx_seq_one_letter_code
_entity_poly.pdbx_strand_id
1 'polypeptide(L)'
;MTSFLFQAHPVSTVLGGVIVHARDHAAAVFRYYRDFMASAPDELTAYAGLISTPEGKRAVGVMACYCGDLVEGERVLKPPRAFGSPLLDAIQPMPFPVMQRLADEASPDNVHNYWKSTFLNELSEPFLIGRLVAGTDRAGVAQLAPMRRESRGDCVSVADRCAAD
;
A
#
# COMPACT_ATOMS: atom_id res chain seq x y z
N MET A 1 -6.70 -30.36 6.83
CA MET A 1 -6.68 -29.45 8.00
C MET A 1 -8.06 -28.81 8.07
N THR A 2 -8.78 -28.91 9.18
CA THR A 2 -10.21 -28.53 9.29
C THR A 2 -10.45 -27.33 10.21
N SER A 3 -9.46 -26.93 11.01
CA SER A 3 -9.57 -25.77 11.90
C SER A 3 -8.18 -25.22 12.25
N PHE A 4 -8.17 -23.95 12.63
CA PHE A 4 -7.02 -23.25 13.18
C PHE A 4 -7.41 -22.54 14.48
N LEU A 5 -6.55 -22.58 15.47
CA LEU A 5 -6.69 -21.82 16.70
C LEU A 5 -5.60 -20.73 16.71
N PHE A 6 -6.02 -19.47 16.79
CA PHE A 6 -5.12 -18.32 16.86
C PHE A 6 -5.27 -17.61 18.21
N GLN A 7 -4.15 -17.10 18.71
CA GLN A 7 -4.17 -16.15 19.81
C GLN A 7 -4.35 -14.76 19.21
N ALA A 8 -5.49 -14.14 19.46
CA ALA A 8 -5.78 -12.80 19.00
C ALA A 8 -5.28 -11.76 20.03
N HIS A 9 -4.88 -10.60 19.54
CA HIS A 9 -4.55 -9.44 20.35
C HIS A 9 -5.62 -8.37 20.17
N PRO A 10 -5.97 -7.61 21.23
CA PRO A 10 -6.95 -6.54 21.11
C PRO A 10 -6.38 -5.41 20.24
N VAL A 11 -7.09 -5.04 19.20
CA VAL A 11 -6.81 -3.87 18.36
C VAL A 11 -8.06 -3.02 18.33
N SER A 12 -7.96 -1.78 18.77
CA SER A 12 -9.11 -0.84 18.81
C SER A 12 -8.95 0.29 17.82
N THR A 13 -8.14 1.27 18.17
CA THR A 13 -7.82 2.45 17.36
C THR A 13 -6.42 2.28 16.78
N VAL A 14 -6.28 2.53 15.49
CA VAL A 14 -5.01 2.52 14.76
C VAL A 14 -4.78 3.89 14.15
N LEU A 15 -3.53 4.22 13.87
CA LEU A 15 -3.19 5.37 13.05
C LEU A 15 -3.06 4.91 11.61
N GLY A 16 -4.01 5.29 10.75
CA GLY A 16 -4.04 4.77 9.39
C GLY A 16 -4.68 5.70 8.40
N GLY A 17 -4.55 5.36 7.12
CA GLY A 17 -5.08 6.12 6.01
C GLY A 17 -4.22 6.02 4.76
N VAL A 18 -4.37 6.98 3.87
CA VAL A 18 -3.65 7.03 2.59
C VAL A 18 -2.98 8.38 2.40
N ILE A 19 -1.77 8.35 1.86
CA ILE A 19 -1.04 9.51 1.34
C ILE A 19 -1.03 9.39 -0.18
N VAL A 20 -1.48 10.42 -0.89
CA VAL A 20 -1.60 10.42 -2.35
C VAL A 20 -0.66 11.45 -2.95
N HIS A 21 0.12 11.03 -3.93
CA HIS A 21 1.02 11.89 -4.70
C HIS A 21 0.66 11.90 -6.18
N ALA A 22 1.08 12.93 -6.87
CA ALA A 22 0.95 13.01 -8.33
C ALA A 22 1.67 11.83 -9.01
N ARG A 23 1.14 11.37 -10.13
CA ARG A 23 1.68 10.25 -10.92
C ARG A 23 3.15 10.46 -11.30
N ASP A 24 3.55 11.70 -11.59
CA ASP A 24 4.92 12.05 -12.00
C ASP A 24 5.95 11.80 -10.88
N HIS A 25 5.50 11.77 -9.63
CA HIS A 25 6.34 11.48 -8.47
C HIS A 25 6.44 9.96 -8.16
N ALA A 26 5.79 9.09 -8.92
CA ALA A 26 5.68 7.68 -8.59
C ALA A 26 7.04 7.00 -8.39
N ALA A 27 8.02 7.26 -9.25
CA ALA A 27 9.36 6.68 -9.12
C ALA A 27 10.04 7.11 -7.80
N ALA A 28 9.93 8.39 -7.43
CA ALA A 28 10.50 8.90 -6.19
C ALA A 28 9.78 8.31 -4.96
N VAL A 29 8.44 8.23 -5.01
CA VAL A 29 7.63 7.66 -3.93
C VAL A 29 7.95 6.18 -3.72
N PHE A 30 8.07 5.38 -4.78
CA PHE A 30 8.40 3.96 -4.64
C PHE A 30 9.81 3.72 -4.11
N ARG A 31 10.80 4.53 -4.50
CA ARG A 31 12.16 4.47 -3.92
C ARG A 31 12.13 4.80 -2.45
N TYR A 32 11.50 5.91 -2.08
CA TYR A 32 11.33 6.31 -0.69
C TYR A 32 10.62 5.23 0.13
N TYR A 33 9.52 4.69 -0.39
CA TYR A 33 8.76 3.61 0.24
C TYR A 33 9.64 2.38 0.52
N ARG A 34 10.40 1.90 -0.48
CA ARG A 34 11.33 0.78 -0.32
C ARG A 34 12.32 1.04 0.82
N ASP A 35 12.97 2.22 0.79
CA ASP A 35 14.02 2.55 1.75
C ASP A 35 13.44 2.77 3.16
N PHE A 36 12.27 3.39 3.26
CA PHE A 36 11.54 3.57 4.51
C PHE A 36 11.10 2.22 5.12
N MET A 37 10.52 1.33 4.34
CA MET A 37 10.04 0.04 4.83
C MET A 37 11.17 -0.90 5.25
N ALA A 38 12.39 -0.71 4.75
CA ALA A 38 13.56 -1.50 5.17
C ALA A 38 13.89 -1.35 6.66
N SER A 39 13.51 -0.23 7.29
CA SER A 39 13.74 0.07 8.71
C SER A 39 12.45 0.28 9.51
N ALA A 40 11.30 0.01 8.92
CA ALA A 40 10.01 0.21 9.56
C ALA A 40 9.82 -0.74 10.77
N PRO A 41 9.18 -0.26 11.85
CA PRO A 41 8.88 -1.10 13.01
C PRO A 41 7.79 -2.12 12.68
N ASP A 42 7.69 -3.13 13.55
CA ASP A 42 6.79 -4.26 13.37
C ASP A 42 5.31 -3.88 13.42
N GLU A 43 4.98 -2.81 14.09
CA GLU A 43 3.62 -2.29 14.22
C GLU A 43 3.14 -1.59 12.96
N LEU A 44 4.03 -1.26 12.02
CA LEU A 44 3.67 -0.61 10.76
C LEU A 44 3.46 -1.61 9.64
N THR A 45 2.28 -1.57 9.03
CA THR A 45 2.00 -2.17 7.74
C THR A 45 1.72 -1.08 6.73
N ALA A 46 2.36 -1.13 5.57
CA ALA A 46 2.10 -0.18 4.49
C ALA A 46 2.10 -0.86 3.12
N TYR A 47 1.36 -0.26 2.20
CA TYR A 47 1.28 -0.65 0.79
C TYR A 47 1.49 0.58 -0.07
N ALA A 48 2.31 0.48 -1.09
CA ALA A 48 2.44 1.52 -2.10
C ALA A 48 1.91 1.01 -3.45
N GLY A 49 1.16 1.84 -4.15
CA GLY A 49 0.55 1.41 -5.41
C GLY A 49 0.19 2.56 -6.33
N LEU A 50 0.04 2.24 -7.60
CA LEU A 50 -0.59 3.13 -8.57
C LEU A 50 -2.10 3.00 -8.43
N ILE A 51 -2.76 4.13 -8.28
CA ILE A 51 -4.19 4.22 -8.06
C ILE A 51 -4.82 5.14 -9.11
N SER A 52 -6.12 5.00 -9.29
CA SER A 52 -6.95 5.98 -10.00
C SER A 52 -7.79 6.75 -9.00
N THR A 53 -7.79 8.08 -9.07
CA THR A 53 -8.68 8.89 -8.25
C THR A 53 -10.13 8.74 -8.72
N PRO A 54 -11.13 9.16 -7.94
CA PRO A 54 -12.54 9.13 -8.36
C PRO A 54 -12.80 9.87 -9.70
N GLU A 55 -12.00 10.89 -9.98
CA GLU A 55 -12.05 11.65 -11.24
C GLU A 55 -11.32 10.96 -12.40
N GLY A 56 -10.84 9.72 -12.21
CA GLY A 56 -10.13 8.96 -13.22
C GLY A 56 -8.67 9.37 -13.45
N LYS A 57 -8.12 10.28 -12.63
CA LYS A 57 -6.72 10.68 -12.74
C LYS A 57 -5.81 9.62 -12.12
N ARG A 58 -4.70 9.37 -12.76
CA ARG A 58 -3.67 8.45 -12.23
C ARG A 58 -2.85 9.12 -11.14
N ALA A 59 -2.64 8.40 -10.04
CA ALA A 59 -1.87 8.86 -8.90
C ALA A 59 -1.04 7.71 -8.32
N VAL A 60 -0.18 7.99 -7.36
CA VAL A 60 0.46 6.99 -6.53
C VAL A 60 -0.01 7.18 -5.10
N GLY A 61 -0.49 6.09 -4.50
CA GLY A 61 -0.96 6.06 -3.11
C GLY A 61 -0.03 5.23 -2.23
N VAL A 62 0.17 5.70 -1.01
CA VAL A 62 0.79 4.93 0.07
C VAL A 62 -0.27 4.78 1.16
N MET A 63 -0.81 3.58 1.32
CA MET A 63 -1.71 3.25 2.42
C MET A 63 -0.88 2.74 3.58
N ALA A 64 -1.10 3.26 4.77
CA ALA A 64 -0.37 2.87 5.97
C ALA A 64 -1.33 2.61 7.14
N CYS A 65 -0.97 1.63 7.98
CA CYS A 65 -1.66 1.29 9.21
C CYS A 65 -0.63 1.00 10.30
N TYR A 66 -0.64 1.79 11.36
CA TYR A 66 0.18 1.59 12.54
C TYR A 66 -0.69 1.10 13.69
N CYS A 67 -0.40 -0.11 14.19
CA CYS A 67 -1.19 -0.82 15.21
C CYS A 67 -0.58 -0.77 16.62
N GLY A 68 0.28 0.21 16.91
CA GLY A 68 0.92 0.44 18.21
C GLY A 68 0.36 1.68 18.92
N ASP A 69 1.20 2.25 19.80
CA ASP A 69 0.89 3.52 20.46
C ASP A 69 0.75 4.66 19.46
N LEU A 70 -0.30 5.48 19.59
CA LEU A 70 -0.63 6.51 18.60
C LEU A 70 0.42 7.63 18.53
N VAL A 71 1.06 7.99 19.65
CA VAL A 71 2.10 9.03 19.68
C VAL A 71 3.35 8.52 18.96
N GLU A 72 3.70 7.27 19.18
CA GLU A 72 4.80 6.64 18.46
C GLU A 72 4.46 6.48 16.97
N GLY A 73 3.21 6.12 16.65
CA GLY A 73 2.73 6.05 15.27
C GLY A 73 2.84 7.37 14.53
N GLU A 74 2.48 8.49 15.17
CA GLU A 74 2.68 9.84 14.60
C GLU A 74 4.17 10.13 14.35
N ARG A 75 5.06 9.71 15.26
CA ARG A 75 6.50 9.88 15.08
C ARG A 75 7.02 9.05 13.90
N VAL A 76 6.60 7.81 13.78
CA VAL A 76 6.99 6.86 12.72
C VAL A 76 6.47 7.32 11.37
N LEU A 77 5.22 7.81 11.29
CA LEU A 77 4.59 8.21 10.03
C LEU A 77 4.90 9.67 9.62
N LYS A 78 5.51 10.46 10.49
CA LYS A 78 5.89 11.85 10.16
C LYS A 78 6.78 11.97 8.92
N PRO A 79 7.86 11.16 8.72
CA PRO A 79 8.69 11.25 7.53
C PRO A 79 7.94 10.94 6.23
N PRO A 80 7.15 9.86 6.09
CA PRO A 80 6.41 9.62 4.85
C PRO A 80 5.32 10.66 4.57
N ARG A 81 4.70 11.25 5.59
CA ARG A 81 3.72 12.34 5.44
C ARG A 81 4.37 13.63 4.94
N ALA A 82 5.63 13.87 5.33
CA ALA A 82 6.40 15.05 4.91
C ALA A 82 7.16 14.84 3.57
N PHE A 83 7.18 13.61 3.04
CA PHE A 83 7.91 13.31 1.81
C PHE A 83 7.28 13.97 0.60
N GLY A 84 8.06 14.75 -0.15
CA GLY A 84 7.59 15.44 -1.33
C GLY A 84 6.47 16.45 -1.02
N SER A 85 5.56 16.61 -1.97
CA SER A 85 4.36 17.45 -1.79
C SER A 85 3.13 16.58 -2.09
N PRO A 86 2.57 15.89 -1.09
CA PRO A 86 1.40 15.04 -1.31
C PRO A 86 0.19 15.87 -1.73
N LEU A 87 -0.63 15.32 -2.63
CA LEU A 87 -1.93 15.88 -3.02
C LEU A 87 -2.96 15.71 -1.91
N LEU A 88 -2.82 14.63 -1.13
CA LEU A 88 -3.68 14.29 -0.01
C LEU A 88 -2.88 13.55 1.05
N ASP A 89 -3.06 13.94 2.31
CA ASP A 89 -2.66 13.19 3.49
C ASP A 89 -3.92 12.94 4.33
N ALA A 90 -4.38 11.69 4.35
CA ALA A 90 -5.56 11.26 5.09
C ALA A 90 -5.20 10.32 6.27
N ILE A 91 -3.95 10.35 6.73
CA ILE A 91 -3.52 9.60 7.92
C ILE A 91 -4.14 10.21 9.17
N GLN A 92 -4.92 9.41 9.90
CA GLN A 92 -5.58 9.83 11.14
C GLN A 92 -5.87 8.64 12.06
N PRO A 93 -6.10 8.88 13.35
CA PRO A 93 -6.62 7.84 14.24
C PRO A 93 -8.00 7.39 13.79
N MET A 94 -8.20 6.07 13.67
CA MET A 94 -9.50 5.48 13.30
C MET A 94 -9.66 4.08 13.90
N PRO A 95 -10.90 3.58 14.08
CA PRO A 95 -11.12 2.19 14.43
C PRO A 95 -10.57 1.24 13.37
N PHE A 96 -9.94 0.15 13.79
CA PHE A 96 -9.35 -0.82 12.85
C PHE A 96 -10.34 -1.35 11.79
N PRO A 97 -11.64 -1.63 12.11
CA PRO A 97 -12.60 -2.03 11.08
C PRO A 97 -12.83 -0.97 9.99
N VAL A 98 -12.70 0.31 10.33
CA VAL A 98 -12.78 1.41 9.34
C VAL A 98 -11.56 1.38 8.42
N MET A 99 -10.36 1.18 9.01
CA MET A 99 -9.13 1.03 8.23
C MET A 99 -9.21 -0.11 7.21
N GLN A 100 -9.75 -1.26 7.61
CA GLN A 100 -9.91 -2.42 6.73
C GLN A 100 -10.83 -2.14 5.53
N ARG A 101 -11.80 -1.24 5.67
CA ARG A 101 -12.78 -0.90 4.63
C ARG A 101 -12.33 0.21 3.68
N LEU A 102 -11.18 0.82 3.92
CA LEU A 102 -10.68 1.91 3.04
C LEU A 102 -10.46 1.46 1.58
N ALA A 103 -10.26 0.17 1.35
CA ALA A 103 -10.07 -0.39 0.00
C ALA A 103 -11.35 -0.94 -0.64
N ASP A 104 -12.48 -0.94 0.06
CA ASP A 104 -13.73 -1.54 -0.46
C ASP A 104 -14.20 -0.86 -1.74
N GLU A 105 -14.14 0.48 -1.80
CA GLU A 105 -14.53 1.23 -2.99
C GLU A 105 -13.62 0.98 -4.20
N ALA A 106 -12.37 0.58 -3.94
CA ALA A 106 -11.41 0.24 -5.00
C ALA A 106 -11.65 -1.15 -5.61
N SER A 107 -12.48 -1.98 -4.96
CA SER A 107 -12.77 -3.37 -5.37
C SER A 107 -14.28 -3.63 -5.36
N PRO A 108 -15.07 -3.00 -6.25
CA PRO A 108 -16.52 -3.20 -6.30
C PRO A 108 -16.88 -4.66 -6.68
N ASP A 109 -18.00 -5.15 -6.14
CA ASP A 109 -18.42 -6.57 -6.23
C ASP A 109 -18.74 -7.06 -7.65
N ASN A 110 -19.05 -6.16 -8.59
CA ASN A 110 -19.57 -6.52 -9.91
C ASN A 110 -18.54 -6.38 -11.04
N VAL A 111 -17.25 -6.49 -10.75
CA VAL A 111 -16.19 -6.43 -11.74
C VAL A 111 -15.34 -7.70 -11.75
N HIS A 112 -14.94 -8.14 -12.94
CA HIS A 112 -13.97 -9.21 -13.04
C HIS A 112 -12.58 -8.69 -12.66
N ASN A 113 -12.07 -9.15 -11.52
CA ASN A 113 -10.73 -8.83 -11.04
C ASN A 113 -9.78 -9.99 -11.35
N TYR A 114 -8.68 -9.70 -12.03
CA TYR A 114 -7.58 -10.64 -12.21
C TYR A 114 -6.42 -10.20 -11.33
N TRP A 115 -6.02 -11.07 -10.40
CA TRP A 115 -4.90 -10.83 -9.49
C TRP A 115 -3.75 -11.75 -9.83
N LYS A 116 -2.56 -11.17 -9.99
CA LYS A 116 -1.31 -11.92 -10.12
C LYS A 116 -0.28 -11.37 -9.15
N SER A 117 0.30 -12.25 -8.34
CA SER A 117 1.33 -11.91 -7.36
C SER A 117 2.61 -12.63 -7.70
N THR A 118 3.73 -12.01 -7.38
CA THR A 118 5.05 -12.63 -7.43
C THR A 118 5.88 -12.17 -6.25
N PHE A 119 6.80 -13.01 -5.81
CA PHE A 119 7.78 -12.68 -4.79
C PHE A 119 9.06 -12.20 -5.48
N LEU A 120 9.64 -11.15 -4.93
CA LEU A 120 10.92 -10.61 -5.38
C LEU A 120 11.91 -10.66 -4.21
N ASN A 121 13.16 -10.99 -4.48
CA ASN A 121 14.21 -10.96 -3.46
C ASN A 121 14.57 -9.52 -3.06
N GLU A 122 14.35 -8.58 -3.97
CA GLU A 122 14.57 -7.14 -3.76
C GLU A 122 13.72 -6.31 -4.74
N LEU A 123 13.40 -5.09 -4.35
CA LEU A 123 12.79 -4.09 -5.23
C LEU A 123 13.90 -3.34 -5.98
N SER A 124 14.42 -3.95 -7.03
CA SER A 124 15.49 -3.35 -7.83
C SER A 124 15.00 -2.11 -8.60
N GLU A 125 15.90 -1.19 -8.87
CA GLU A 125 15.60 0.05 -9.58
C GLU A 125 14.96 -0.19 -10.98
N PRO A 126 15.46 -1.11 -11.82
CA PRO A 126 14.84 -1.41 -13.10
C PRO A 126 13.40 -1.94 -12.97
N PHE A 127 13.13 -2.68 -11.91
CA PHE A 127 11.77 -3.19 -11.64
C PHE A 127 10.82 -2.05 -11.24
N LEU A 128 11.25 -1.18 -10.31
CA LEU A 128 10.45 -0.05 -9.85
C LEU A 128 10.09 0.90 -11.00
N ILE A 129 11.06 1.24 -11.84
CA ILE A 129 10.85 2.19 -12.95
C ILE A 129 10.21 1.51 -14.15
N GLY A 130 10.73 0.36 -14.57
CA GLY A 130 10.33 -0.28 -15.81
C GLY A 130 8.97 -0.98 -15.73
N ARG A 131 8.66 -1.60 -14.62
CA ARG A 131 7.44 -2.41 -14.50
C ARG A 131 6.31 -1.76 -13.74
N LEU A 132 6.60 -1.05 -12.66
CA LEU A 132 5.58 -0.36 -11.87
C LEU A 132 5.18 0.98 -12.49
N VAL A 133 6.15 1.74 -12.98
CA VAL A 133 5.89 3.09 -13.47
C VAL A 133 5.51 3.09 -14.95
N ALA A 134 6.17 2.31 -15.79
CA ALA A 134 5.93 2.28 -17.24
C ALA A 134 4.89 1.22 -17.68
N GLY A 135 4.70 0.16 -16.88
CA GLY A 135 3.85 -0.98 -17.26
C GLY A 135 2.35 -0.81 -17.07
N THR A 136 1.88 0.35 -16.60
CA THR A 136 0.49 0.58 -16.22
C THR A 136 -0.29 1.46 -17.20
N ASP A 137 -0.06 1.30 -18.50
CA ASP A 137 -0.93 1.94 -19.52
C ASP A 137 -2.31 1.28 -19.63
N ARG A 138 -2.49 0.11 -19.01
CA ARG A 138 -3.79 -0.54 -18.85
C ARG A 138 -4.34 -0.25 -17.46
N ALA A 139 -5.67 -0.24 -17.33
CA ALA A 139 -6.38 0.01 -16.07
C ALA A 139 -6.04 -1.11 -15.05
N GLY A 140 -4.90 -0.97 -14.36
CA GLY A 140 -4.42 -1.92 -13.38
C GLY A 140 -3.90 -1.21 -12.15
N VAL A 141 -3.99 -1.85 -10.99
CA VAL A 141 -3.39 -1.40 -9.74
C VAL A 141 -2.17 -2.27 -9.47
N ALA A 142 -0.97 -1.69 -9.50
CA ALA A 142 0.23 -2.37 -9.03
C ALA A 142 0.45 -1.99 -7.57
N GLN A 143 0.52 -2.98 -6.70
CA GLN A 143 0.76 -2.79 -5.27
C GLN A 143 2.06 -3.45 -4.84
N LEU A 144 2.79 -2.76 -3.98
CA LEU A 144 3.96 -3.28 -3.28
C LEU A 144 3.60 -3.49 -1.82
N ALA A 145 3.80 -4.70 -1.33
CA ALA A 145 3.68 -5.02 0.08
C ALA A 145 5.01 -5.64 0.54
N PRO A 146 5.67 -5.10 1.57
CA PRO A 146 6.84 -5.74 2.13
C PRO A 146 6.41 -6.98 2.88
N MET A 147 7.08 -8.09 2.64
CA MET A 147 6.97 -9.26 3.51
C MET A 147 8.11 -9.23 4.52
N ARG A 148 7.76 -9.45 5.79
CA ARG A 148 8.70 -9.39 6.90
C ARG A 148 9.79 -10.45 6.82
N ARG A 149 10.89 -10.20 7.52
CA ARG A 149 12.19 -10.88 7.51
C ARG A 149 12.20 -12.40 7.67
N GLU A 150 11.10 -13.05 8.06
CA GLU A 150 11.04 -14.51 8.17
C GLU A 150 10.76 -15.21 6.83
N SER A 151 10.15 -14.50 5.88
CA SER A 151 9.99 -14.94 4.50
C SER A 151 10.86 -14.05 3.60
N ARG A 152 11.91 -14.63 3.04
CA ARG A 152 12.83 -13.95 2.13
C ARG A 152 12.08 -13.48 0.88
N GLY A 153 11.81 -12.18 0.77
CA GLY A 153 11.33 -11.54 -0.44
C GLY A 153 10.20 -10.53 -0.24
N ASP A 154 10.12 -9.56 -1.13
CA ASP A 154 8.99 -8.63 -1.23
C ASP A 154 7.88 -9.23 -2.09
N CYS A 155 6.63 -9.08 -1.68
CA CYS A 155 5.49 -9.48 -2.49
C CYS A 155 5.03 -8.30 -3.36
N VAL A 156 4.94 -8.53 -4.65
CA VAL A 156 4.34 -7.59 -5.60
C VAL A 156 3.05 -8.20 -6.12
N SER A 157 1.95 -7.51 -5.90
CA SER A 157 0.67 -7.87 -6.47
C SER A 157 0.31 -6.89 -7.57
N VAL A 158 -0.10 -7.43 -8.72
CA VAL A 158 -0.65 -6.65 -9.83
C VAL A 158 -2.09 -7.09 -10.00
N ALA A 159 -3.00 -6.15 -9.88
CA ALA A 159 -4.40 -6.36 -10.20
C ALA A 159 -4.70 -5.70 -11.55
N ASP A 160 -5.10 -6.49 -12.53
CA ASP A 160 -5.65 -6.00 -13.79
C ASP A 160 -7.17 -6.05 -13.72
N ARG A 161 -7.83 -4.92 -13.97
CA ARG A 161 -9.27 -4.90 -14.21
C ARG A 161 -9.48 -5.20 -15.69
N CYS A 162 -10.04 -6.36 -15.99
CA CYS A 162 -10.63 -6.58 -17.29
C CYS A 162 -11.98 -5.86 -17.33
N ALA A 163 -12.13 -4.86 -18.19
CA ALA A 163 -13.44 -4.38 -18.56
C ALA A 163 -14.17 -5.57 -19.21
N ALA A 164 -15.35 -5.92 -18.70
CA ALA A 164 -16.24 -6.84 -19.41
C ALA A 164 -16.75 -6.08 -20.62
N ASP A 165 -16.45 -6.60 -21.82
CA ASP A 165 -17.17 -6.25 -23.06
C ASP A 165 -18.60 -6.78 -23.01
#